data_5197167ff6075e5f211a20678d426e1c
#
_entry.id   5197167ff6075e5f211a20678d426e1c
#
_cell.length_a   1.000
_cell.length_b   1.000
_cell.length_c   1.000
_cell.angle_alpha   90.00
_cell.angle_beta   90.00
_cell.angle_gamma   90.00
#
_symmetry.space_group_name_H-M   'P 1'
#
loop_
_entity.id
_entity.type
_entity.pdbx_description
1 polymer ?
#
loop_
_entity_poly.entity_id
_entity_poly.type
_entity_poly.pdbx_seq_one_letter_code
_entity_poly.pdbx_strand_id
1 'polypeptide(L)'
;DKNMMLGEMTEFANAGYVVASIYYRSSAQGHYPDQLIDVKTAIRFLRAHAAEFEINPEKIGIFGRSAGAHLSAAAAMNQDGFDSEEWSSYSSKVQACCDMFGPVDIKALMENEEKQFSNPSARWHSVEETHGGCLLGGDPATMKERGAKASPVNMVNPDMCPIQILHGDNDPLVPVEISSETLYQKIVAAGMEDKVDYYVIPGAGHGTREFFQDATKELQIAFFDKYLK
;
A
#
# COMPACT_ATOMS: atom_id res chain seq x y z
N ASP A 1 -8.67 1.50 10.31
CA ASP A 1 -9.60 0.70 11.14
C ASP A 1 -9.91 -0.60 10.42
N LYS A 2 -9.67 -1.74 11.09
CA LYS A 2 -9.88 -3.08 10.54
C LYS A 2 -11.31 -3.35 10.02
N ASN A 3 -12.28 -2.56 10.44
CA ASN A 3 -13.68 -2.72 10.02
C ASN A 3 -14.02 -1.98 8.71
N MET A 4 -13.14 -1.13 8.20
CA MET A 4 -13.40 -0.33 6.99
C MET A 4 -13.43 -1.14 5.70
N MET A 5 -12.90 -2.37 5.70
CA MET A 5 -12.76 -3.22 4.52
C MET A 5 -13.75 -4.41 4.50
N LEU A 6 -14.81 -4.38 5.32
CA LEU A 6 -15.74 -5.51 5.44
C LEU A 6 -16.42 -5.92 4.13
N GLY A 7 -16.70 -4.96 3.25
CA GLY A 7 -17.27 -5.25 1.93
C GLY A 7 -16.33 -6.10 1.08
N GLU A 8 -15.11 -5.64 0.90
CA GLU A 8 -14.09 -6.33 0.11
C GLU A 8 -13.70 -7.68 0.74
N MET A 9 -13.59 -7.73 2.08
CA MET A 9 -13.35 -8.99 2.79
C MET A 9 -14.40 -10.05 2.47
N THR A 10 -15.67 -9.65 2.43
CA THR A 10 -16.78 -10.55 2.10
C THR A 10 -16.66 -11.06 0.66
N GLU A 11 -16.31 -10.21 -0.30
CA GLU A 11 -16.13 -10.61 -1.69
C GLU A 11 -14.99 -11.61 -1.85
N PHE A 12 -13.84 -11.37 -1.23
CA PHE A 12 -12.72 -12.32 -1.25
C PHE A 12 -13.05 -13.62 -0.52
N ALA A 13 -13.77 -13.58 0.60
CA ALA A 13 -14.22 -14.78 1.29
C ALA A 13 -15.17 -15.62 0.43
N ASN A 14 -16.11 -14.98 -0.29
CA ASN A 14 -16.99 -15.64 -1.25
C ASN A 14 -16.22 -16.26 -2.43
N ALA A 15 -15.08 -15.66 -2.80
CA ALA A 15 -14.17 -16.21 -3.81
C ALA A 15 -13.28 -17.36 -3.28
N GLY A 16 -13.42 -17.76 -2.02
CA GLY A 16 -12.73 -18.90 -1.41
C GLY A 16 -11.40 -18.57 -0.73
N TYR A 17 -11.17 -17.31 -0.40
CA TYR A 17 -10.00 -16.88 0.38
C TYR A 17 -10.29 -16.84 1.89
N VAL A 18 -9.29 -17.17 2.69
CA VAL A 18 -9.26 -16.75 4.10
C VAL A 18 -8.78 -15.31 4.12
N VAL A 19 -9.54 -14.41 4.72
CA VAL A 19 -9.26 -12.98 4.71
C VAL A 19 -9.03 -12.47 6.12
N ALA A 20 -7.90 -11.81 6.33
CA ALA A 20 -7.54 -11.19 7.60
C ALA A 20 -7.45 -9.67 7.45
N SER A 21 -8.19 -8.93 8.27
CA SER A 21 -8.03 -7.47 8.37
C SER A 21 -7.16 -7.15 9.57
N ILE A 22 -6.08 -6.45 9.33
CA ILE A 22 -5.12 -6.07 10.36
C ILE A 22 -5.34 -4.65 10.85
N TYR A 23 -4.92 -4.37 12.08
CA TYR A 23 -4.75 -3.04 12.63
C TYR A 23 -3.27 -2.70 12.68
N TYR A 24 -2.88 -1.55 12.19
CA TYR A 24 -1.54 -1.00 12.34
C TYR A 24 -1.59 0.34 13.09
N ARG A 25 -0.51 0.74 13.74
CA ARG A 25 -0.43 1.99 14.50
C ARG A 25 -0.76 3.20 13.64
N SER A 26 -1.57 4.11 14.17
CA SER A 26 -1.79 5.42 13.56
C SER A 26 -0.58 6.34 13.80
N SER A 27 -0.52 7.47 13.09
CA SER A 27 0.52 8.49 13.32
C SER A 27 0.52 9.09 14.72
N ALA A 28 -0.60 8.96 15.46
CA ALA A 28 -0.67 9.33 16.86
C ALA A 28 -0.05 8.29 17.82
N GLN A 29 0.23 7.09 17.34
CA GLN A 29 0.76 5.97 18.12
C GLN A 29 2.20 5.61 17.73
N GLY A 30 2.65 6.03 16.56
CA GLY A 30 3.98 5.80 16.04
C GLY A 30 4.17 6.41 14.66
N HIS A 31 5.40 6.50 14.22
CA HIS A 31 5.77 7.04 12.91
C HIS A 31 6.44 5.97 12.06
N TYR A 32 6.49 6.20 10.74
CA TYR A 32 7.19 5.28 9.85
C TYR A 32 8.64 5.06 10.33
N PRO A 33 9.12 3.79 10.43
CA PRO A 33 8.55 2.60 9.80
C PRO A 33 7.60 1.74 10.67
N ASP A 34 7.14 2.21 11.80
CA ASP A 34 6.35 1.42 12.76
C ASP A 34 5.13 0.74 12.13
N GLN A 35 4.43 1.45 11.22
CA GLN A 35 3.26 0.92 10.53
C GLN A 35 3.63 -0.26 9.61
N LEU A 36 4.77 -0.17 8.90
CA LEU A 36 5.26 -1.26 8.05
C LEU A 36 5.71 -2.46 8.88
N ILE A 37 6.34 -2.22 10.03
CA ILE A 37 6.71 -3.27 11.00
C ILE A 37 5.46 -4.02 11.46
N ASP A 38 4.37 -3.31 11.80
CA ASP A 38 3.10 -3.91 12.20
C ASP A 38 2.52 -4.81 11.10
N VAL A 39 2.54 -4.35 9.84
CA VAL A 39 2.08 -5.12 8.68
C VAL A 39 2.92 -6.39 8.50
N LYS A 40 4.24 -6.26 8.50
CA LYS A 40 5.15 -7.41 8.35
C LYS A 40 5.01 -8.41 9.50
N THR A 41 4.80 -7.92 10.72
CA THR A 41 4.54 -8.76 11.90
C THR A 41 3.22 -9.53 11.76
N ALA A 42 2.16 -8.88 11.25
CA ALA A 42 0.89 -9.55 11.00
C ALA A 42 1.00 -10.65 9.93
N ILE A 43 1.77 -10.43 8.86
CA ILE A 43 2.04 -11.47 7.84
C ILE A 43 2.78 -12.67 8.47
N ARG A 44 3.76 -12.43 9.32
CA ARG A 44 4.47 -13.49 10.04
C ARG A 44 3.57 -14.24 11.01
N PHE A 45 2.71 -13.54 11.74
CA PHE A 45 1.70 -14.14 12.60
C PHE A 45 0.79 -15.10 11.82
N LEU A 46 0.24 -14.67 10.70
CA LEU A 46 -0.61 -15.52 9.86
C LEU A 46 0.15 -16.75 9.36
N ARG A 47 1.40 -16.58 8.96
CA ARG A 47 2.25 -17.70 8.50
C ARG A 47 2.59 -18.67 9.62
N ALA A 48 2.86 -18.17 10.83
CA ALA A 48 3.13 -18.99 12.01
C ALA A 48 1.91 -19.82 12.44
N HIS A 49 0.70 -19.27 12.23
CA HIS A 49 -0.57 -19.92 12.61
C HIS A 49 -1.31 -20.52 11.40
N ALA A 50 -0.58 -20.79 10.30
CA ALA A 50 -1.18 -21.25 9.05
C ALA A 50 -2.05 -22.51 9.21
N ALA A 51 -1.63 -23.46 10.05
CA ALA A 51 -2.40 -24.68 10.32
C ALA A 51 -3.69 -24.38 11.11
N GLU A 52 -3.66 -23.42 12.03
CA GLU A 52 -4.82 -23.01 12.83
C GLU A 52 -5.89 -22.33 11.96
N PHE A 53 -5.44 -21.50 11.02
CA PHE A 53 -6.33 -20.74 10.13
C PHE A 53 -6.63 -21.49 8.82
N GLU A 54 -6.12 -22.70 8.65
CA GLU A 54 -6.30 -23.52 7.44
C GLU A 54 -5.85 -22.81 6.15
N ILE A 55 -4.76 -22.01 6.24
CA ILE A 55 -4.20 -21.26 5.10
C ILE A 55 -2.90 -21.89 4.59
N ASN A 56 -2.61 -21.67 3.31
CA ASN A 56 -1.31 -22.03 2.75
C ASN A 56 -0.28 -20.93 3.08
N PRO A 57 0.77 -21.20 3.88
CA PRO A 57 1.76 -20.20 4.26
C PRO A 57 2.58 -19.65 3.07
N GLU A 58 2.61 -20.37 1.94
CA GLU A 58 3.32 -19.95 0.72
C GLU A 58 2.45 -19.15 -0.25
N LYS A 59 1.17 -18.93 0.09
CA LYS A 59 0.19 -18.24 -0.75
C LYS A 59 -0.51 -17.14 0.03
N ILE A 60 0.22 -16.10 0.41
CA ILE A 60 -0.27 -14.93 1.14
C ILE A 60 -0.25 -13.72 0.21
N GLY A 61 -1.41 -13.14 -0.04
CA GLY A 61 -1.54 -11.86 -0.72
C GLY A 61 -1.80 -10.72 0.25
N ILE A 62 -1.57 -9.51 -0.21
CA ILE A 62 -1.86 -8.29 0.55
C ILE A 62 -2.60 -7.29 -0.32
N PHE A 63 -3.57 -6.58 0.24
CA PHE A 63 -4.19 -5.45 -0.44
C PHE A 63 -4.56 -4.34 0.53
N GLY A 64 -4.68 -3.15 0.01
CA GLY A 64 -5.03 -2.00 0.81
C GLY A 64 -5.53 -0.83 -0.02
N ARG A 65 -6.08 0.18 0.67
CA ARG A 65 -6.56 1.43 0.09
C ARG A 65 -5.81 2.60 0.70
N SER A 66 -5.47 3.61 -0.11
CA SER A 66 -4.85 4.86 0.37
C SER A 66 -3.62 4.57 1.24
N ALA A 67 -3.59 4.97 2.50
CA ALA A 67 -2.51 4.67 3.45
C ALA A 67 -2.26 3.15 3.61
N GLY A 68 -3.31 2.32 3.56
CA GLY A 68 -3.17 0.86 3.56
C GLY A 68 -2.53 0.33 2.29
N ALA A 69 -2.79 0.95 1.14
CA ALA A 69 -2.15 0.62 -0.13
C ALA A 69 -0.66 0.98 -0.13
N HIS A 70 -0.28 2.13 0.44
CA HIS A 70 1.11 2.50 0.67
C HIS A 70 1.87 1.40 1.44
N LEU A 71 1.30 0.94 2.55
CA LEU A 71 1.91 -0.11 3.37
C LEU A 71 1.92 -1.47 2.66
N SER A 72 0.87 -1.78 1.89
CA SER A 72 0.80 -2.99 1.08
C SER A 72 1.86 -2.99 -0.02
N ALA A 73 2.02 -1.88 -0.74
CA ALA A 73 3.05 -1.70 -1.75
C ALA A 73 4.46 -1.79 -1.15
N ALA A 74 4.71 -1.17 0.02
CA ALA A 74 5.99 -1.28 0.71
C ALA A 74 6.30 -2.72 1.14
N ALA A 75 5.30 -3.45 1.67
CA ALA A 75 5.45 -4.87 2.02
C ALA A 75 5.68 -5.75 0.78
N ALA A 76 5.03 -5.43 -0.34
CA ALA A 76 5.15 -6.15 -1.62
C ALA A 76 6.55 -6.08 -2.23
N MET A 77 7.37 -5.09 -1.87
CA MET A 77 8.77 -5.02 -2.28
C MET A 77 9.62 -6.13 -1.69
N ASN A 78 9.11 -6.89 -0.72
CA ASN A 78 9.76 -8.06 -0.10
C ASN A 78 11.18 -7.79 0.40
N GLN A 79 11.50 -6.53 0.73
CA GLN A 79 12.81 -6.15 1.26
C GLN A 79 13.01 -6.67 2.68
N ASP A 80 14.23 -7.03 3.00
CA ASP A 80 14.66 -7.30 4.36
C ASP A 80 14.68 -6.01 5.19
N GLY A 81 14.63 -6.15 6.50
CA GLY A 81 14.50 -5.02 7.43
C GLY A 81 13.03 -4.67 7.73
N PHE A 82 12.83 -3.63 8.52
CA PHE A 82 11.51 -3.28 9.05
C PHE A 82 10.83 -4.43 9.79
N ASP A 83 11.59 -5.16 10.59
CA ASP A 83 11.16 -6.38 11.24
C ASP A 83 11.09 -6.20 12.77
N SER A 84 10.11 -6.84 13.40
CA SER A 84 10.06 -7.05 14.84
C SER A 84 10.73 -8.38 15.22
N GLU A 85 10.99 -8.57 16.51
CA GLU A 85 11.43 -9.88 17.03
C GLU A 85 10.31 -10.92 17.02
N GLU A 86 9.05 -10.47 17.02
CA GLU A 86 7.88 -11.35 17.04
C GLU A 86 7.79 -12.19 15.77
N TRP A 87 7.64 -13.49 15.93
CA TRP A 87 7.60 -14.47 14.84
C TRP A 87 8.75 -14.32 13.82
N SER A 88 9.94 -13.89 14.27
CA SER A 88 11.10 -13.60 13.41
C SER A 88 11.63 -14.81 12.63
N SER A 89 11.30 -16.05 13.05
CA SER A 89 11.62 -17.27 12.31
C SER A 89 10.75 -17.48 11.05
N TYR A 90 9.68 -16.69 10.87
CA TYR A 90 8.79 -16.77 9.72
C TYR A 90 9.04 -15.61 8.76
N SER A 91 8.88 -15.85 7.46
CA SER A 91 9.02 -14.83 6.42
C SER A 91 7.85 -13.83 6.46
N SER A 92 8.13 -12.55 6.22
CA SER A 92 7.12 -11.51 5.97
C SER A 92 6.85 -11.29 4.47
N LYS A 93 7.48 -12.06 3.57
CA LYS A 93 7.28 -11.93 2.12
C LYS A 93 5.86 -12.32 1.72
N VAL A 94 5.30 -11.60 0.74
CA VAL A 94 4.00 -11.88 0.15
C VAL A 94 4.14 -12.25 -1.31
N GLN A 95 3.13 -12.93 -1.88
CA GLN A 95 3.17 -13.49 -3.23
C GLN A 95 2.37 -12.69 -4.25
N ALA A 96 1.50 -11.79 -3.80
CA ALA A 96 0.73 -10.88 -4.65
C ALA A 96 0.29 -9.65 -3.85
N CYS A 97 0.20 -8.49 -4.50
CA CYS A 97 -0.24 -7.24 -3.90
C CYS A 97 -1.27 -6.54 -4.77
N CYS A 98 -2.34 -5.99 -4.18
CA CYS A 98 -3.20 -5.03 -4.85
C CYS A 98 -3.12 -3.67 -4.14
N ASP A 99 -2.64 -2.67 -4.85
CA ASP A 99 -2.54 -1.26 -4.44
C ASP A 99 -3.74 -0.49 -5.01
N MET A 100 -4.60 0.03 -4.15
CA MET A 100 -5.72 0.87 -4.54
C MET A 100 -5.43 2.32 -4.13
N PHE A 101 -5.10 3.15 -5.11
CA PHE A 101 -4.84 4.59 -4.96
C PHE A 101 -3.88 4.93 -3.80
N GLY A 102 -2.82 4.14 -3.64
CA GLY A 102 -1.81 4.34 -2.61
C GLY A 102 -0.85 5.50 -2.90
N PRO A 103 -0.45 6.30 -1.89
CA PRO A 103 0.63 7.26 -2.04
C PRO A 103 1.98 6.54 -2.01
N VAL A 104 2.49 6.15 -3.18
CA VAL A 104 3.72 5.34 -3.29
C VAL A 104 5.00 6.18 -3.47
N ASP A 105 4.87 7.49 -3.66
CA ASP A 105 5.98 8.46 -3.55
C ASP A 105 5.63 9.52 -2.50
N ILE A 106 6.02 9.25 -1.25
CA ILE A 106 5.73 10.12 -0.10
C ILE A 106 6.42 11.49 -0.24
N LYS A 107 7.63 11.51 -0.80
CA LYS A 107 8.35 12.78 -1.03
C LYS A 107 7.63 13.64 -2.05
N ALA A 108 7.26 13.07 -3.21
CA ALA A 108 6.55 13.80 -4.25
C ALA A 108 5.17 14.29 -3.79
N LEU A 109 4.47 13.47 -2.99
CA LEU A 109 3.19 13.88 -2.39
C LEU A 109 3.37 15.08 -1.48
N MET A 110 4.33 15.06 -0.56
CA MET A 110 4.63 16.21 0.32
C MET A 110 4.98 17.47 -0.49
N GLU A 111 5.82 17.35 -1.50
CA GLU A 111 6.19 18.48 -2.38
C GLU A 111 4.99 19.02 -3.17
N ASN A 112 4.01 18.18 -3.50
CA ASN A 112 2.77 18.62 -4.12
C ASN A 112 1.84 19.34 -3.13
N GLU A 113 1.74 18.87 -1.91
CA GLU A 113 0.96 19.48 -0.83
C GLU A 113 1.54 20.84 -0.41
N GLU A 114 2.87 20.98 -0.36
CA GLU A 114 3.57 22.24 -0.06
C GLU A 114 3.20 23.40 -1.01
N LYS A 115 2.86 23.10 -2.27
CA LYS A 115 2.44 24.13 -3.24
C LYS A 115 1.19 24.91 -2.80
N GLN A 116 0.43 24.36 -1.85
CA GLN A 116 -0.82 24.94 -1.36
C GLN A 116 -0.64 25.80 -0.12
N PHE A 117 0.51 25.80 0.56
CA PHE A 117 0.72 26.47 1.87
C PHE A 117 0.44 27.97 1.86
N SER A 118 0.62 28.64 0.73
CA SER A 118 0.31 30.07 0.59
C SER A 118 -1.18 30.38 0.44
N ASN A 119 -2.03 29.37 0.23
CA ASN A 119 -3.47 29.53 0.10
C ASN A 119 -4.11 29.46 1.49
N PRO A 120 -4.77 30.53 2.00
CA PRO A 120 -5.41 30.52 3.33
C PRO A 120 -6.54 29.48 3.49
N SER A 121 -7.07 28.99 2.37
CA SER A 121 -8.12 27.95 2.35
C SER A 121 -7.55 26.54 2.09
N ALA A 122 -6.24 26.38 2.06
CA ALA A 122 -5.61 25.08 1.87
C ALA A 122 -5.89 24.16 3.07
N ARG A 123 -5.79 22.88 2.83
CA ARG A 123 -5.90 21.86 3.87
C ARG A 123 -4.66 21.81 4.78
N TRP A 124 -3.49 22.16 4.24
CA TRP A 124 -2.20 22.11 4.92
C TRP A 124 -1.49 23.46 4.86
N HIS A 125 -0.82 23.83 5.91
CA HIS A 125 -0.11 25.10 6.05
C HIS A 125 1.36 24.93 6.46
N SER A 126 1.76 23.71 6.81
CA SER A 126 3.14 23.34 7.13
C SER A 126 3.46 21.94 6.65
N VAL A 127 4.75 21.59 6.57
CA VAL A 127 5.20 20.28 6.13
C VAL A 127 4.77 19.16 7.10
N GLU A 128 4.68 19.48 8.39
CA GLU A 128 4.25 18.55 9.44
C GLU A 128 2.79 18.15 9.33
N GLU A 129 1.96 19.05 8.77
CA GLU A 129 0.53 18.79 8.56
C GLU A 129 0.25 17.95 7.33
N THR A 130 1.20 17.84 6.38
CA THR A 130 1.05 17.01 5.18
C THR A 130 0.84 15.55 5.53
N HIS A 131 0.32 14.76 4.59
CA HIS A 131 0.18 13.31 4.80
C HIS A 131 1.53 12.66 5.11
N GLY A 132 2.58 13.05 4.38
CA GLY A 132 3.93 12.56 4.65
C GLY A 132 4.48 13.06 5.99
N GLY A 133 4.22 14.32 6.35
CA GLY A 133 4.61 14.88 7.66
C GLY A 133 3.98 14.13 8.82
N CYS A 134 2.68 13.86 8.75
CA CYS A 134 1.98 13.04 9.74
C CYS A 134 2.52 11.61 9.82
N LEU A 135 2.85 10.99 8.69
CA LEU A 135 3.43 9.65 8.64
C LEU A 135 4.80 9.59 9.29
N LEU A 136 5.67 10.56 8.97
CA LEU A 136 7.08 10.54 9.34
C LEU A 136 7.34 11.10 10.73
N GLY A 137 6.60 12.15 11.11
CA GLY A 137 6.86 12.91 12.35
C GLY A 137 8.29 13.47 12.44
N GLY A 138 8.62 14.09 13.56
CA GLY A 138 9.98 14.53 13.86
C GLY A 138 10.42 15.81 13.13
N ASP A 139 11.72 15.97 12.88
CA ASP A 139 12.31 17.22 12.37
C ASP A 139 11.91 17.49 10.91
N PRO A 140 11.22 18.61 10.63
CA PRO A 140 10.82 19.03 9.28
C PRO A 140 11.98 19.08 8.27
N ALA A 141 13.17 19.46 8.71
CA ALA A 141 14.34 19.55 7.84
C ALA A 141 14.78 18.22 7.23
N THR A 142 14.43 17.09 7.85
CA THR A 142 14.77 15.74 7.40
C THR A 142 13.61 15.01 6.71
N MET A 143 12.41 15.56 6.73
CA MET A 143 11.19 14.87 6.30
C MET A 143 11.24 14.42 4.83
N LYS A 144 11.77 15.28 3.92
CA LYS A 144 11.86 14.92 2.49
C LYS A 144 12.79 13.74 2.21
N GLU A 145 13.94 13.69 2.90
CA GLU A 145 14.84 12.54 2.80
C GLU A 145 14.22 11.28 3.38
N ARG A 146 13.57 11.38 4.51
CA ARG A 146 12.86 10.28 5.16
C ARG A 146 11.65 9.84 4.33
N GLY A 147 10.93 10.80 3.71
CA GLY A 147 9.85 10.53 2.78
C GLY A 147 10.31 9.72 1.57
N ALA A 148 11.45 10.07 0.99
CA ALA A 148 12.03 9.28 -0.10
C ALA A 148 12.36 7.84 0.34
N LYS A 149 12.85 7.63 1.57
CA LYS A 149 13.12 6.30 2.13
C LYS A 149 11.83 5.52 2.46
N ALA A 150 10.74 6.22 2.77
CA ALA A 150 9.43 5.62 3.03
C ALA A 150 8.62 5.35 1.75
N SER A 151 9.11 5.75 0.58
CA SER A 151 8.40 5.66 -0.70
C SER A 151 8.60 4.30 -1.37
N PRO A 152 7.55 3.48 -1.56
CA PRO A 152 7.62 2.19 -2.28
C PRO A 152 8.28 2.31 -3.66
N VAL A 153 8.08 3.41 -4.37
CA VAL A 153 8.73 3.65 -5.68
C VAL A 153 10.27 3.56 -5.64
N ASN A 154 10.88 3.86 -4.49
CA ASN A 154 12.33 3.76 -4.28
C ASN A 154 12.77 2.40 -3.72
N MET A 155 11.83 1.51 -3.45
CA MET A 155 12.07 0.16 -2.92
C MET A 155 12.00 -0.92 -4.01
N VAL A 156 11.64 -0.56 -5.24
CA VAL A 156 11.51 -1.48 -6.38
C VAL A 156 12.79 -2.30 -6.55
N ASN A 157 12.65 -3.63 -6.57
CA ASN A 157 13.77 -4.57 -6.65
C ASN A 157 13.30 -5.91 -7.25
N PRO A 158 14.21 -6.80 -7.69
CA PRO A 158 13.85 -8.06 -8.33
C PRO A 158 13.07 -9.04 -7.46
N ASP A 159 13.13 -8.93 -6.13
CA ASP A 159 12.44 -9.82 -5.19
C ASP A 159 10.98 -9.41 -4.92
N MET A 160 10.54 -8.25 -5.44
CA MET A 160 9.16 -7.81 -5.29
C MET A 160 8.18 -8.83 -5.84
N CYS A 161 7.03 -8.98 -5.18
CA CYS A 161 5.95 -9.80 -5.72
C CYS A 161 5.20 -9.06 -6.86
N PRO A 162 4.43 -9.79 -7.69
CA PRO A 162 3.50 -9.16 -8.62
C PRO A 162 2.56 -8.20 -7.92
N ILE A 163 2.34 -7.02 -8.54
CA ILE A 163 1.50 -5.95 -8.01
C ILE A 163 0.44 -5.53 -9.04
N GLN A 164 -0.81 -5.48 -8.61
CA GLN A 164 -1.88 -4.82 -9.32
C GLN A 164 -2.06 -3.41 -8.75
N ILE A 165 -2.11 -2.41 -9.61
CA ILE A 165 -2.28 -1.01 -9.23
C ILE A 165 -3.59 -0.50 -9.83
N LEU A 166 -4.50 -0.01 -8.99
CA LEU A 166 -5.77 0.59 -9.38
C LEU A 166 -5.81 2.03 -8.89
N HIS A 167 -5.89 3.01 -9.82
CA HIS A 167 -5.91 4.43 -9.45
C HIS A 167 -6.89 5.21 -10.33
N GLY A 168 -7.53 6.24 -9.76
CA GLY A 168 -8.41 7.13 -10.49
C GLY A 168 -7.66 8.31 -11.10
N ASP A 169 -8.01 8.71 -12.33
CA ASP A 169 -7.38 9.85 -13.03
C ASP A 169 -7.85 11.22 -12.55
N ASN A 170 -8.83 11.26 -11.64
CA ASN A 170 -9.34 12.49 -11.04
C ASN A 170 -9.18 12.48 -9.50
N ASP A 171 -8.08 11.88 -9.00
CA ASP A 171 -7.78 11.83 -7.57
C ASP A 171 -7.15 13.15 -7.09
N PRO A 172 -7.84 13.95 -6.28
CA PRO A 172 -7.34 15.24 -5.83
C PRO A 172 -6.42 15.14 -4.60
N LEU A 173 -6.38 13.99 -3.93
CA LEU A 173 -5.58 13.80 -2.72
C LEU A 173 -4.23 13.16 -3.02
N VAL A 174 -4.24 12.16 -3.88
CA VAL A 174 -3.04 11.44 -4.33
C VAL A 174 -3.04 11.46 -5.87
N PRO A 175 -2.50 12.51 -6.49
CA PRO A 175 -2.49 12.59 -7.96
C PRO A 175 -1.78 11.39 -8.57
N VAL A 176 -2.44 10.76 -9.56
CA VAL A 176 -2.00 9.52 -10.18
C VAL A 176 -0.61 9.64 -10.80
N GLU A 177 -0.30 10.81 -11.37
CA GLU A 177 0.96 11.08 -12.09
C GLU A 177 2.19 11.05 -11.18
N ILE A 178 2.04 11.50 -9.92
CA ILE A 178 3.15 11.53 -8.94
C ILE A 178 3.16 10.31 -8.02
N SER A 179 2.25 9.38 -8.23
CA SER A 179 2.12 8.18 -7.40
C SER A 179 2.13 6.91 -8.26
N SER A 180 0.97 6.36 -8.56
CA SER A 180 0.82 5.06 -9.22
C SER A 180 1.49 4.98 -10.58
N GLU A 181 1.40 6.04 -11.40
CA GLU A 181 2.08 6.10 -12.70
C GLU A 181 3.60 6.06 -12.52
N THR A 182 4.14 6.79 -11.53
CA THR A 182 5.57 6.78 -11.22
C THR A 182 6.04 5.40 -10.80
N LEU A 183 5.27 4.68 -9.97
CA LEU A 183 5.60 3.31 -9.56
C LEU A 183 5.57 2.35 -10.76
N TYR A 184 4.51 2.41 -11.57
CA TYR A 184 4.41 1.61 -12.79
C TYR A 184 5.61 1.82 -13.71
N GLN A 185 5.93 3.08 -14.03
CA GLN A 185 7.07 3.42 -14.88
C GLN A 185 8.40 2.92 -14.30
N LYS A 186 8.56 2.98 -12.96
CA LYS A 186 9.77 2.50 -12.29
C LYS A 186 9.93 0.99 -12.39
N ILE A 187 8.84 0.23 -12.24
CA ILE A 187 8.84 -1.23 -12.37
C ILE A 187 9.17 -1.63 -13.82
N VAL A 188 8.53 -0.99 -14.81
CA VAL A 188 8.80 -1.25 -16.25
C VAL A 188 10.25 -0.90 -16.61
N ALA A 189 10.75 0.25 -16.15
CA ALA A 189 12.14 0.67 -16.39
C ALA A 189 13.18 -0.29 -15.77
N ALA A 190 12.78 -1.03 -14.73
CA ALA A 190 13.60 -2.08 -14.13
C ALA A 190 13.51 -3.43 -14.87
N GLY A 191 12.78 -3.51 -15.99
CA GLY A 191 12.60 -4.72 -16.79
C GLY A 191 11.67 -5.76 -16.15
N MET A 192 10.71 -5.31 -15.34
CA MET A 192 9.78 -6.17 -14.58
C MET A 192 8.31 -5.90 -14.94
N GLU A 193 8.03 -5.57 -16.20
CA GLU A 193 6.65 -5.32 -16.69
C GLU A 193 5.72 -6.51 -16.51
N ASP A 194 6.24 -7.72 -16.44
CA ASP A 194 5.50 -8.94 -16.16
C ASP A 194 5.01 -9.05 -14.70
N LYS A 195 5.53 -8.18 -13.81
CA LYS A 195 5.16 -8.11 -12.40
C LYS A 195 4.16 -7.00 -12.08
N VAL A 196 3.68 -6.23 -13.05
CA VAL A 196 2.75 -5.13 -12.78
C VAL A 196 1.54 -5.13 -13.70
N ASP A 197 0.35 -5.15 -13.11
CA ASP A 197 -0.92 -4.88 -13.79
C ASP A 197 -1.37 -3.48 -13.38
N TYR A 198 -1.42 -2.51 -14.29
CA TYR A 198 -1.76 -1.11 -14.00
C TYR A 198 -3.06 -0.69 -14.69
N TYR A 199 -4.04 -0.25 -13.91
CA TYR A 199 -5.34 0.19 -14.37
C TYR A 199 -5.67 1.59 -13.86
N VAL A 200 -5.88 2.52 -14.78
CA VAL A 200 -6.44 3.83 -14.48
C VAL A 200 -7.95 3.76 -14.63
N ILE A 201 -8.69 4.18 -13.60
CA ILE A 201 -10.16 4.17 -13.58
C ILE A 201 -10.65 5.56 -13.97
N PRO A 202 -11.25 5.74 -15.17
CA PRO A 202 -11.60 7.05 -15.68
C PRO A 202 -12.65 7.76 -14.79
N GLY A 203 -12.37 9.03 -14.48
CA GLY A 203 -13.24 9.89 -13.67
C GLY A 203 -13.28 9.58 -12.18
N ALA A 204 -12.60 8.53 -11.73
CA ALA A 204 -12.57 8.18 -10.32
C ALA A 204 -11.69 9.15 -9.53
N GLY A 205 -12.20 9.59 -8.37
CA GLY A 205 -11.45 10.32 -7.33
C GLY A 205 -10.89 9.37 -6.27
N HIS A 206 -10.41 9.95 -5.16
CA HIS A 206 -9.82 9.16 -4.07
C HIS A 206 -10.86 8.26 -3.37
N GLY A 207 -10.87 6.99 -3.71
CA GLY A 207 -11.78 5.99 -3.10
C GLY A 207 -13.26 6.21 -3.43
N THR A 208 -13.58 6.75 -4.60
CA THR A 208 -14.95 6.95 -5.05
C THR A 208 -15.58 5.62 -5.49
N ARG A 209 -16.89 5.62 -5.75
CA ARG A 209 -17.72 4.42 -6.00
C ARG A 209 -17.22 3.55 -7.16
N GLU A 210 -16.48 4.12 -8.10
CA GLU A 210 -15.95 3.44 -9.29
C GLU A 210 -15.02 2.28 -8.90
N PHE A 211 -14.32 2.39 -7.77
CA PHE A 211 -13.46 1.32 -7.23
C PHE A 211 -14.23 0.11 -6.69
N PHE A 212 -15.51 0.26 -6.41
CA PHE A 212 -16.33 -0.77 -5.75
C PHE A 212 -17.36 -1.40 -6.69
N GLN A 213 -17.20 -1.19 -8.00
CA GLN A 213 -18.01 -1.83 -9.02
C GLN A 213 -17.60 -3.30 -9.19
N ASP A 214 -18.52 -4.14 -9.66
CA ASP A 214 -18.28 -5.57 -9.83
C ASP A 214 -17.09 -5.86 -10.77
N ALA A 215 -16.96 -5.10 -11.86
CA ALA A 215 -15.82 -5.22 -12.77
C ALA A 215 -14.45 -4.98 -12.08
N THR A 216 -14.37 -4.03 -11.16
CA THR A 216 -13.13 -3.77 -10.40
C THR A 216 -12.84 -4.90 -9.42
N LYS A 217 -13.88 -5.42 -8.75
CA LYS A 217 -13.77 -6.59 -7.86
C LYS A 217 -13.33 -7.84 -8.61
N GLU A 218 -13.90 -8.10 -9.78
CA GLU A 218 -13.53 -9.22 -10.65
C GLU A 218 -12.07 -9.14 -11.08
N LEU A 219 -11.58 -7.94 -11.44
CA LEU A 219 -10.16 -7.71 -11.74
C LEU A 219 -9.25 -8.05 -10.56
N GLN A 220 -9.62 -7.64 -9.35
CA GLN A 220 -8.85 -7.94 -8.14
C GLN A 220 -8.83 -9.44 -7.84
N ILE A 221 -9.98 -10.09 -7.88
CA ILE A 221 -10.10 -11.54 -7.64
C ILE A 221 -9.30 -12.31 -8.68
N ALA A 222 -9.43 -11.99 -9.97
CA ALA A 222 -8.69 -12.63 -11.05
C ALA A 222 -7.17 -12.47 -10.88
N PHE A 223 -6.72 -11.30 -10.45
CA PHE A 223 -5.30 -11.06 -10.15
C PHE A 223 -4.81 -11.98 -9.03
N PHE A 224 -5.49 -12.01 -7.90
CA PHE A 224 -5.09 -12.90 -6.80
C PHE A 224 -5.22 -14.39 -7.17
N ASP A 225 -6.23 -14.79 -7.93
CA ASP A 225 -6.39 -16.16 -8.42
C ASP A 225 -5.19 -16.61 -9.25
N LYS A 226 -4.65 -15.73 -10.10
CA LYS A 226 -3.47 -16.02 -10.93
C LYS A 226 -2.23 -16.37 -10.10
N TYR A 227 -2.07 -15.79 -8.91
CA TYR A 227 -0.84 -15.94 -8.13
C TYR A 227 -1.02 -16.75 -6.84
N LEU A 228 -2.26 -16.90 -6.35
CA LEU A 228 -2.51 -17.54 -5.05
C LEU A 228 -3.33 -18.83 -5.15
N LYS A 229 -3.90 -19.17 -6.30
CA LYS A 229 -4.55 -20.47 -6.55
C LYS A 229 -3.69 -21.32 -7.46
#